data_879671e845d4465491422189e5f5f995
#
_entry.id   879671e845d4465491422189e5f5f995
#
_cell.length_a   1.000
_cell.length_b   1.000
_cell.length_c   1.000
_cell.angle_alpha   90.00
_cell.angle_beta   90.00
_cell.angle_gamma   90.00
#
_symmetry.space_group_name_H-M   'P 1'
#
loop_
_entity.id
_entity.type
_entity.pdbx_description
1 polymer ?
#
loop_
_entity_poly.entity_id
_entity_poly.type
_entity_poly.pdbx_seq_one_letter_code
_entity_poly.pdbx_strand_id
1 'polypeptide(L)'
;MTRSILGTALAAGLVLGGLAPAAHAATAPATFGPSGYGGITLGMSAKAAKASGKIAPVGANDSAACTGWALKAHPIGRDTIGLYISKKHGVAVIFAPKGAKTPEGIGLGSTSQQIKKAYPKLKTAASGYPYVDIPGKSHAYYSFLLNKGKVYEMALGLHKQDCVN
;
A
#
# COMPACT_ATOMS: atom_id res chain seq x y z
N MET A 1 71.73 -45.96 25.74
CA MET A 1 70.76 -45.50 26.72
C MET A 1 70.48 -44.03 26.41
N THR A 2 69.44 -43.75 25.63
CA THR A 2 69.14 -42.40 25.16
C THR A 2 67.68 -42.17 25.35
N ARG A 3 67.31 -41.29 26.27
CA ARG A 3 65.89 -40.92 26.55
C ARG A 3 65.49 -39.76 25.65
N SER A 4 64.44 -39.99 24.84
CA SER A 4 63.74 -38.96 24.07
C SER A 4 62.73 -38.25 24.93
N ILE A 5 62.70 -36.93 24.91
CA ILE A 5 61.69 -36.08 25.55
C ILE A 5 60.78 -35.57 24.44
N LEU A 6 59.47 -35.98 24.50
CA LEU A 6 58.43 -35.42 23.67
C LEU A 6 57.98 -34.06 24.21
N GLY A 7 58.08 -33.02 23.40
CA GLY A 7 57.54 -31.72 23.70
C GLY A 7 56.13 -31.61 23.03
N THR A 8 55.11 -31.39 23.87
CA THR A 8 53.74 -31.15 23.43
C THR A 8 53.51 -29.66 23.24
N ALA A 9 53.35 -29.19 22.05
CA ALA A 9 52.95 -27.81 21.73
C ALA A 9 51.43 -27.69 21.76
N LEU A 10 50.86 -26.92 22.70
CA LEU A 10 49.45 -26.49 22.68
C LEU A 10 49.33 -25.30 21.77
N ALA A 11 48.60 -25.47 20.66
CA ALA A 11 48.17 -24.37 19.83
C ALA A 11 46.79 -23.88 20.34
N ALA A 12 46.79 -22.68 20.94
CA ALA A 12 45.56 -21.97 21.31
C ALA A 12 44.98 -21.27 20.06
N GLY A 13 43.91 -21.82 19.49
CA GLY A 13 43.17 -21.20 18.38
C GLY A 13 42.22 -20.10 18.91
N LEU A 14 42.50 -18.85 18.61
CA LEU A 14 41.55 -17.74 18.79
C LEU A 14 40.44 -17.85 17.72
N VAL A 15 39.24 -18.20 18.14
CA VAL A 15 38.05 -18.09 17.30
C VAL A 15 37.53 -16.66 17.40
N LEU A 16 37.85 -15.81 16.43
CA LEU A 16 37.23 -14.51 16.23
C LEU A 16 35.81 -14.73 15.67
N GLY A 17 34.85 -14.75 16.58
CA GLY A 17 33.41 -14.75 16.20
C GLY A 17 33.02 -13.41 15.56
N GLY A 18 33.05 -13.35 14.25
CA GLY A 18 32.54 -12.22 13.49
C GLY A 18 31.03 -12.12 13.66
N LEU A 19 30.53 -11.11 14.39
CA LEU A 19 29.13 -10.70 14.38
C LEU A 19 28.83 -10.11 12.99
N ALA A 20 28.25 -10.92 12.10
CA ALA A 20 27.68 -10.42 10.85
C ALA A 20 26.52 -9.47 11.19
N PRO A 21 26.50 -8.23 10.67
CA PRO A 21 25.36 -7.36 10.86
C PRO A 21 24.12 -8.02 10.23
N ALA A 22 23.06 -8.19 11.02
CA ALA A 22 21.77 -8.65 10.52
C ALA A 22 21.29 -7.64 9.48
N ALA A 23 21.35 -8.01 8.20
CA ALA A 23 20.75 -7.22 7.13
C ALA A 23 19.25 -7.15 7.40
N HIS A 24 18.75 -5.98 7.82
CA HIS A 24 17.34 -5.71 7.88
C HIS A 24 16.83 -5.75 6.45
N ALA A 25 16.13 -6.82 6.10
CA ALA A 25 15.41 -6.90 4.83
C ALA A 25 14.40 -5.74 4.83
N ALA A 26 14.69 -4.70 4.05
CA ALA A 26 13.75 -3.62 3.81
C ALA A 26 12.52 -4.26 3.18
N THR A 27 11.42 -4.30 3.92
CA THR A 27 10.14 -4.79 3.41
C THR A 27 9.78 -3.96 2.19
N ALA A 28 9.71 -4.60 1.02
CA ALA A 28 9.32 -3.91 -0.21
C ALA A 28 7.99 -3.16 0.04
N PRO A 29 7.87 -1.91 -0.42
CA PRO A 29 6.66 -1.15 -0.21
C PRO A 29 5.47 -1.93 -0.77
N ALA A 30 4.41 -2.06 0.04
CA ALA A 30 3.24 -2.83 -0.35
C ALA A 30 2.66 -2.26 -1.65
N THR A 31 2.48 -3.11 -2.66
CA THR A 31 1.92 -2.72 -3.95
C THR A 31 0.48 -2.27 -3.77
N PHE A 32 0.14 -1.11 -4.33
CA PHE A 32 -1.23 -0.63 -4.45
C PHE A 32 -1.89 -1.39 -5.60
N GLY A 33 -2.27 -2.63 -5.30
CA GLY A 33 -2.63 -3.63 -6.30
C GLY A 33 -4.04 -3.47 -6.86
N PRO A 34 -4.35 -4.22 -7.92
CA PRO A 34 -5.63 -4.10 -8.64
C PRO A 34 -6.84 -4.56 -7.83
N SER A 35 -6.63 -5.18 -6.69
CA SER A 35 -7.71 -5.68 -5.83
C SER A 35 -7.75 -5.01 -4.46
N GLY A 36 -6.69 -4.29 -4.06
CA GLY A 36 -6.61 -3.70 -2.74
C GLY A 36 -5.21 -3.29 -2.30
N TYR A 37 -5.07 -2.97 -1.02
CA TYR A 37 -3.82 -2.55 -0.40
C TYR A 37 -3.70 -3.07 1.04
N GLY A 38 -2.51 -3.53 1.43
CA GLY A 38 -2.21 -3.92 2.81
C GLY A 38 -3.08 -5.05 3.36
N GLY A 39 -3.70 -5.87 2.48
CA GLY A 39 -4.62 -6.94 2.83
C GLY A 39 -6.07 -6.48 3.07
N ILE A 40 -6.38 -5.23 2.74
CA ILE A 40 -7.75 -4.74 2.55
C ILE A 40 -8.06 -4.79 1.05
N THR A 41 -9.19 -5.40 0.67
CA THR A 41 -9.59 -5.57 -0.72
C THR A 41 -10.89 -4.86 -1.02
N LEU A 42 -11.05 -4.37 -2.25
CA LEU A 42 -12.32 -3.83 -2.73
C LEU A 42 -13.43 -4.87 -2.60
N GLY A 43 -14.62 -4.43 -2.20
CA GLY A 43 -15.77 -5.31 -1.95
C GLY A 43 -15.72 -6.09 -0.64
N MET A 44 -14.62 -6.04 0.13
CA MET A 44 -14.55 -6.68 1.45
C MET A 44 -15.65 -6.13 2.35
N SER A 45 -16.40 -7.02 3.01
CA SER A 45 -17.49 -6.57 3.90
C SER A 45 -16.95 -5.76 5.10
N ALA A 46 -17.77 -4.84 5.63
CA ALA A 46 -17.42 -4.07 6.80
C ALA A 46 -17.00 -4.95 8.00
N LYS A 47 -17.68 -6.08 8.20
CA LYS A 47 -17.35 -7.07 9.25
C LYS A 47 -15.94 -7.65 9.05
N ALA A 48 -15.61 -8.09 7.82
CA ALA A 48 -14.30 -8.65 7.50
C ALA A 48 -13.18 -7.60 7.59
N ALA A 49 -13.41 -6.38 7.08
CA ALA A 49 -12.44 -5.30 7.17
C ALA A 49 -12.11 -4.95 8.63
N LYS A 50 -13.11 -4.84 9.50
CA LYS A 50 -12.92 -4.62 10.94
C LYS A 50 -12.20 -5.79 11.62
N ALA A 51 -12.61 -7.02 11.33
CA ALA A 51 -12.00 -8.22 11.89
C ALA A 51 -10.54 -8.43 11.46
N SER A 52 -10.12 -7.85 10.33
CA SER A 52 -8.73 -7.90 9.89
C SER A 52 -7.75 -7.23 10.85
N GLY A 53 -8.22 -6.35 11.74
CA GLY A 53 -7.41 -5.55 12.64
C GLY A 53 -6.56 -4.47 11.95
N LYS A 54 -6.70 -4.28 10.62
CA LYS A 54 -5.85 -3.40 9.79
C LYS A 54 -6.39 -1.97 9.63
N ILE A 55 -7.64 -1.74 10.06
CA ILE A 55 -8.28 -0.43 9.99
C ILE A 55 -8.64 0.08 11.38
N ALA A 56 -8.75 1.40 11.51
CA ALA A 56 -9.21 2.08 12.72
C ALA A 56 -10.31 3.08 12.36
N PRO A 57 -11.30 3.33 13.24
CA PRO A 57 -12.29 4.36 12.99
C PRO A 57 -11.62 5.74 12.91
N VAL A 58 -12.13 6.59 12.00
CA VAL A 58 -11.80 8.01 11.92
C VAL A 58 -13.04 8.77 12.34
N GLY A 59 -12.90 9.72 13.27
CA GLY A 59 -14.05 10.49 13.75
C GLY A 59 -14.70 11.32 12.63
N ALA A 60 -16.03 11.38 12.64
CA ALA A 60 -16.86 12.40 12.00
C ALA A 60 -16.86 12.54 10.45
N ASN A 61 -16.57 11.50 9.69
CA ASN A 61 -16.72 11.53 8.21
C ASN A 61 -17.68 10.45 7.69
N ASP A 62 -18.68 10.12 8.49
CA ASP A 62 -19.69 9.14 8.11
C ASP A 62 -20.81 9.85 7.34
N SER A 63 -21.20 9.30 6.21
CA SER A 63 -22.40 9.66 5.49
C SER A 63 -23.51 8.62 5.71
N ALA A 64 -24.72 8.93 5.22
CA ALA A 64 -25.81 7.96 5.22
C ALA A 64 -25.45 6.64 4.52
N ALA A 65 -24.59 6.70 3.50
CA ALA A 65 -24.18 5.55 2.67
C ALA A 65 -22.85 4.92 3.12
N CYS A 66 -21.90 5.70 3.63
CA CYS A 66 -20.50 5.27 3.80
C CYS A 66 -19.91 5.70 5.13
N THR A 67 -18.93 4.91 5.60
CA THR A 67 -18.12 5.21 6.78
C THR A 67 -16.65 5.33 6.40
N GLY A 68 -15.95 6.32 6.99
CA GLY A 68 -14.52 6.56 6.78
C GLY A 68 -13.66 5.78 7.78
N TRP A 69 -12.54 5.23 7.33
CA TRP A 69 -11.60 4.43 8.13
C TRP A 69 -10.16 4.78 7.80
N ALA A 70 -9.28 4.76 8.80
CA ALA A 70 -7.84 4.86 8.61
C ALA A 70 -7.21 3.49 8.36
N LEU A 71 -6.14 3.43 7.57
CA LEU A 71 -5.26 2.27 7.46
C LEU A 71 -4.24 2.30 8.59
N LYS A 72 -4.26 1.35 9.53
CA LYS A 72 -3.37 1.36 10.70
C LYS A 72 -1.88 1.29 10.36
N ALA A 73 -1.51 0.54 9.33
CA ALA A 73 -0.11 0.41 8.90
C ALA A 73 0.43 1.69 8.25
N HIS A 74 -0.46 2.60 7.82
CA HIS A 74 -0.10 3.83 7.12
C HIS A 74 -1.05 4.96 7.52
N PRO A 75 -0.96 5.42 8.77
CA PRO A 75 -1.78 6.55 9.22
C PRO A 75 -1.37 7.79 8.42
N ILE A 76 -2.30 8.29 7.61
CA ILE A 76 -2.10 9.51 6.79
C ILE A 76 -2.32 10.78 7.62
N GLY A 77 -2.36 10.65 8.94
CA GLY A 77 -2.72 11.71 9.88
C GLY A 77 -3.91 11.30 10.74
N ARG A 78 -4.14 12.04 11.83
CA ARG A 78 -5.11 11.65 12.86
C ARG A 78 -6.56 11.58 12.37
N ASP A 79 -6.90 12.38 11.36
CA ASP A 79 -8.26 12.52 10.84
C ASP A 79 -8.35 12.22 9.34
N THR A 80 -7.34 11.54 8.78
CA THR A 80 -7.30 11.27 7.34
C THR A 80 -7.91 9.92 7.03
N ILE A 81 -8.88 9.95 6.13
CA ILE A 81 -9.54 8.74 5.64
C ILE A 81 -8.60 7.99 4.72
N GLY A 82 -8.28 6.74 5.06
CA GLY A 82 -7.51 5.81 4.23
C GLY A 82 -8.38 4.95 3.33
N LEU A 83 -9.66 4.78 3.69
CA LEU A 83 -10.64 4.06 2.89
C LEU A 83 -12.06 4.43 3.28
N TYR A 84 -12.99 4.22 2.35
CA TYR A 84 -14.43 4.25 2.62
C TYR A 84 -15.03 2.85 2.54
N ILE A 85 -15.93 2.56 3.49
CA ILE A 85 -16.76 1.35 3.47
C ILE A 85 -18.21 1.76 3.19
N SER A 86 -18.72 1.35 2.03
CA SER A 86 -20.13 1.49 1.68
C SER A 86 -20.99 0.45 2.40
N LYS A 87 -22.18 0.85 2.83
CA LYS A 87 -23.17 -0.08 3.39
C LYS A 87 -23.62 -1.13 2.37
N LYS A 88 -23.63 -0.79 1.07
CA LYS A 88 -24.06 -1.67 -0.02
C LYS A 88 -22.93 -2.48 -0.64
N HIS A 89 -21.73 -1.89 -0.76
CA HIS A 89 -20.68 -2.41 -1.61
C HIS A 89 -19.44 -2.88 -0.83
N GLY A 90 -19.43 -2.77 0.53
CA GLY A 90 -18.27 -3.07 1.34
C GLY A 90 -17.17 -2.02 1.15
N VAL A 91 -15.90 -2.40 1.20
CA VAL A 91 -14.77 -1.50 0.93
C VAL A 91 -14.91 -0.97 -0.49
N ALA A 92 -15.26 0.29 -0.61
CA ALA A 92 -15.66 0.92 -1.87
C ALA A 92 -14.54 1.72 -2.51
N VAL A 93 -13.72 2.39 -1.68
CA VAL A 93 -12.57 3.20 -2.11
C VAL A 93 -11.43 3.00 -1.11
N ILE A 94 -10.20 2.89 -1.61
CA ILE A 94 -8.96 2.86 -0.81
C ILE A 94 -8.06 3.97 -1.35
N PHE A 95 -7.59 4.87 -0.49
CA PHE A 95 -6.64 5.91 -0.85
C PHE A 95 -5.20 5.40 -0.68
N ALA A 96 -4.34 5.76 -1.62
CA ALA A 96 -2.95 5.34 -1.60
C ALA A 96 -2.15 6.11 -0.54
N PRO A 97 -1.52 5.44 0.43
CA PRO A 97 -0.62 6.10 1.35
C PRO A 97 0.69 6.48 0.65
N LYS A 98 1.46 7.37 1.28
CA LYS A 98 2.78 7.78 0.79
C LYS A 98 3.68 6.56 0.56
N GLY A 99 4.33 6.52 -0.59
CA GLY A 99 5.20 5.43 -1.00
C GLY A 99 4.50 4.25 -1.69
N ALA A 100 3.17 4.14 -1.57
CA ALA A 100 2.42 3.12 -2.31
C ALA A 100 2.44 3.40 -3.82
N LYS A 101 2.61 2.35 -4.61
CA LYS A 101 2.64 2.43 -6.08
C LYS A 101 1.79 1.34 -6.70
N THR A 102 1.18 1.67 -7.83
CA THR A 102 0.54 0.66 -8.67
C THR A 102 1.58 -0.32 -9.25
N PRO A 103 1.17 -1.48 -9.79
CA PRO A 103 2.08 -2.40 -10.48
C PRO A 103 2.91 -1.69 -11.57
N GLU A 104 2.35 -0.67 -12.23
CA GLU A 104 3.02 0.11 -13.27
C GLU A 104 3.90 1.24 -12.71
N GLY A 105 4.07 1.30 -11.39
CA GLY A 105 4.98 2.23 -10.71
C GLY A 105 4.41 3.64 -10.45
N ILE A 106 3.11 3.87 -10.70
CA ILE A 106 2.48 5.16 -10.44
C ILE A 106 2.09 5.29 -8.96
N GLY A 107 2.37 6.45 -8.38
CA GLY A 107 2.07 6.79 -6.99
C GLY A 107 2.02 8.30 -6.77
N LEU A 108 1.93 8.72 -5.52
CA LEU A 108 1.98 10.15 -5.16
C LEU A 108 3.29 10.77 -5.67
N GLY A 109 3.20 11.95 -6.27
CA GLY A 109 4.32 12.66 -6.90
C GLY A 109 4.59 12.28 -8.35
N SER A 110 3.98 11.21 -8.90
CA SER A 110 4.08 10.88 -10.32
C SER A 110 3.53 12.00 -11.19
N THR A 111 4.17 12.25 -12.34
CA THR A 111 3.74 13.29 -13.27
C THR A 111 2.60 12.81 -14.16
N SER A 112 1.82 13.75 -14.71
CA SER A 112 0.80 13.46 -15.72
C SER A 112 1.37 12.69 -16.93
N GLN A 113 2.62 12.97 -17.33
CA GLN A 113 3.28 12.24 -18.42
C GLN A 113 3.58 10.78 -18.04
N GLN A 114 4.03 10.53 -16.80
CA GLN A 114 4.25 9.16 -16.30
C GLN A 114 2.96 8.35 -16.27
N ILE A 115 1.85 8.98 -15.82
CA ILE A 115 0.53 8.31 -15.83
C ILE A 115 0.13 7.94 -17.25
N LYS A 116 0.20 8.87 -18.22
CA LYS A 116 -0.15 8.63 -19.62
C LYS A 116 0.70 7.51 -20.24
N LYS A 117 1.99 7.46 -19.91
CA LYS A 117 2.90 6.39 -20.37
C LYS A 117 2.53 5.03 -19.78
N ALA A 118 2.22 4.98 -18.46
CA ALA A 118 1.87 3.76 -17.76
C ALA A 118 0.48 3.24 -18.16
N TYR A 119 -0.45 4.16 -18.43
CA TYR A 119 -1.85 3.88 -18.72
C TYR A 119 -2.30 4.53 -20.03
N PRO A 120 -2.02 3.92 -21.20
CA PRO A 120 -2.41 4.49 -22.50
C PRO A 120 -3.93 4.65 -22.68
N LYS A 121 -4.75 3.90 -21.92
CA LYS A 121 -6.23 3.98 -21.92
C LYS A 121 -6.77 4.91 -20.84
N LEU A 122 -5.99 5.89 -20.41
CA LEU A 122 -6.41 6.88 -19.42
C LEU A 122 -7.65 7.63 -19.93
N LYS A 123 -8.62 7.78 -19.06
CA LYS A 123 -9.90 8.47 -19.29
C LYS A 123 -9.99 9.71 -18.39
N THR A 124 -10.94 10.57 -18.65
CA THR A 124 -11.28 11.70 -17.79
C THR A 124 -12.69 11.52 -17.25
N ALA A 125 -12.86 11.60 -15.94
CA ALA A 125 -14.17 11.56 -15.29
C ALA A 125 -14.93 12.89 -15.53
N ALA A 126 -16.24 12.89 -15.26
CA ALA A 126 -17.04 14.11 -15.32
C ALA A 126 -16.54 15.22 -14.39
N SER A 127 -15.89 14.85 -13.28
CA SER A 127 -15.21 15.76 -12.36
C SER A 127 -13.92 16.39 -12.92
N GLY A 128 -13.47 15.99 -14.11
CA GLY A 128 -12.22 16.46 -14.73
C GLY A 128 -10.97 15.68 -14.31
N TYR A 129 -11.08 14.75 -13.37
CA TYR A 129 -9.93 13.97 -12.91
C TYR A 129 -9.63 12.77 -13.82
N PRO A 130 -8.34 12.48 -14.09
CA PRO A 130 -7.96 11.30 -14.83
C PRO A 130 -8.18 10.02 -14.03
N TYR A 131 -8.66 8.99 -14.71
CA TYR A 131 -8.81 7.65 -14.17
C TYR A 131 -8.51 6.59 -15.22
N VAL A 132 -8.30 5.35 -14.79
CA VAL A 132 -8.11 4.20 -15.67
C VAL A 132 -8.81 2.98 -15.09
N ASP A 133 -9.53 2.25 -15.93
CA ASP A 133 -10.07 0.95 -15.56
C ASP A 133 -8.91 -0.03 -15.33
N ILE A 134 -9.00 -0.82 -14.28
CA ILE A 134 -7.94 -1.78 -13.96
C ILE A 134 -7.99 -2.95 -14.96
N PRO A 135 -6.88 -3.29 -15.64
CA PRO A 135 -6.85 -4.41 -16.56
C PRO A 135 -7.33 -5.71 -15.90
N GLY A 136 -8.27 -6.41 -16.56
CA GLY A 136 -8.87 -7.64 -16.02
C GLY A 136 -9.82 -7.46 -14.83
N LYS A 137 -10.15 -6.22 -14.43
CA LYS A 137 -11.04 -5.87 -13.32
C LYS A 137 -12.02 -4.77 -13.74
N SER A 138 -12.96 -5.09 -14.64
CA SER A 138 -13.93 -4.13 -15.22
C SER A 138 -14.81 -3.40 -14.20
N HIS A 139 -14.83 -3.83 -12.95
CA HIS A 139 -15.59 -3.20 -11.87
C HIS A 139 -14.78 -2.24 -10.99
N ALA A 140 -13.50 -2.03 -11.27
CA ALA A 140 -12.60 -1.20 -10.47
C ALA A 140 -11.73 -0.27 -11.32
N TYR A 141 -11.30 0.84 -10.72
CA TYR A 141 -10.50 1.86 -11.39
C TYR A 141 -9.43 2.43 -10.45
N TYR A 142 -8.35 2.96 -11.01
CA TYR A 142 -7.47 3.93 -10.35
C TYR A 142 -7.88 5.34 -10.76
N SER A 143 -7.96 6.26 -9.80
CA SER A 143 -8.10 7.69 -10.04
C SER A 143 -6.87 8.46 -9.56
N PHE A 144 -6.58 9.58 -10.22
CA PHE A 144 -5.41 10.39 -9.95
C PHE A 144 -5.83 11.86 -9.87
N LEU A 145 -5.70 12.48 -8.69
CA LEU A 145 -5.91 13.91 -8.53
C LEU A 145 -4.58 14.62 -8.70
N LEU A 146 -4.55 15.59 -9.59
CA LEU A 146 -3.34 16.29 -9.98
C LEU A 146 -3.31 17.73 -9.46
N ASN A 147 -2.17 18.13 -8.88
CA ASN A 147 -1.85 19.51 -8.58
C ASN A 147 -0.52 19.87 -9.26
N LYS A 148 -0.49 20.96 -10.05
CA LYS A 148 0.70 21.38 -10.81
C LYS A 148 1.34 20.22 -11.61
N GLY A 149 0.50 19.37 -12.22
CA GLY A 149 0.92 18.24 -13.05
C GLY A 149 1.48 17.03 -12.31
N LYS A 150 1.38 16.97 -10.97
CA LYS A 150 1.80 15.84 -10.14
C LYS A 150 0.64 15.29 -9.34
N VAL A 151 0.61 13.96 -9.16
CA VAL A 151 -0.37 13.27 -8.34
C VAL A 151 -0.18 13.69 -6.88
N TYR A 152 -1.21 14.29 -6.30
CA TYR A 152 -1.25 14.56 -4.86
C TYR A 152 -2.16 13.60 -4.12
N GLU A 153 -3.13 12.98 -4.82
CA GLU A 153 -3.99 11.94 -4.29
C GLU A 153 -4.19 10.86 -5.36
N MET A 154 -4.19 9.61 -4.94
CA MET A 154 -4.48 8.46 -5.78
C MET A 154 -5.42 7.53 -5.02
N ALA A 155 -6.45 7.03 -5.70
CA ALA A 155 -7.39 6.09 -5.12
C ALA A 155 -7.62 4.89 -6.02
N LEU A 156 -7.96 3.76 -5.38
CA LEU A 156 -8.49 2.55 -5.98
C LEU A 156 -9.96 2.47 -5.60
N GLY A 157 -10.88 2.44 -6.56
CA GLY A 157 -12.31 2.49 -6.31
C GLY A 157 -13.11 1.46 -7.11
N LEU A 158 -14.31 1.13 -6.61
CA LEU A 158 -15.32 0.40 -7.36
C LEU A 158 -16.09 1.36 -8.26
N HIS A 159 -16.39 0.98 -9.51
CA HIS A 159 -17.24 1.80 -10.40
C HIS A 159 -18.64 2.05 -9.84
N LYS A 160 -19.17 1.10 -9.06
CA LYS A 160 -20.50 1.20 -8.43
C LYS A 160 -20.47 1.82 -7.02
N GLN A 161 -19.33 2.43 -6.63
CA GLN A 161 -19.20 3.06 -5.32
C GLN A 161 -20.15 4.25 -5.17
N ASP A 162 -20.58 4.51 -3.93
CA ASP A 162 -21.52 5.57 -3.54
C ASP A 162 -20.94 6.45 -2.41
N CYS A 163 -19.62 6.47 -2.27
CA CYS A 163 -18.92 7.15 -1.18
C CYS A 163 -18.24 8.46 -1.59
N VAL A 164 -17.76 8.55 -2.83
CA VAL A 164 -17.07 9.73 -3.38
C VAL A 164 -17.57 10.03 -4.79
N ASN A 165 -17.58 11.29 -5.18
CA ASN A 165 -17.98 11.77 -6.51
C ASN A 165 -16.74 11.94 -7.40
#